data_fa2667b6569aadea8f82e8c32814a08d
#
_entry.id   fa2667b6569aadea8f82e8c32814a08d
#
_cell.length_a   1.000
_cell.length_b   1.000
_cell.length_c   1.000
_cell.angle_alpha   90.00
_cell.angle_beta   90.00
_cell.angle_gamma   90.00
#
_symmetry.space_group_name_H-M   'P 1'
#
loop_
_entity.id
_entity.type
_entity.pdbx_description
1 polymer ?
#
loop_
_entity_poly.entity_id
_entity_poly.type
_entity_poly.pdbx_seq_one_letter_code
_entity_poly.pdbx_strand_id
1 'polypeptide(L)'
;EISECLVGSEMCIRDRSCTHATEMAALLCDIKEGDEVIMPSYTFVSTADAFVLRGATVVFVDIDPKTMNIDANLIEDAITEKTKAIVPVHYAGVSCDMDKIMEIAKRHNLIVIEDAAQGIMSTYHGKALGTIGDYGCYSFHETKNYSMGEGGAILIKDKDKAEEAEILREKGTNRSKFFRGQIDKYTWVNYGSSYLPSDMNAAYLYAQLLQADMINNYRLNIWNTYYDGFGELEKSGKIELPYIPEGCTHNAHMLSLIHISEPTRHSL
;
A
#
# COMPACT_ATOMS: atom_id res chain seq x y z
N GLU A 1 -14.30 1.12 12.84
CA GLU A 1 -15.41 1.71 12.06
C GLU A 1 -15.01 2.21 10.66
N ILE A 2 -13.78 2.72 10.43
CA ILE A 2 -13.31 3.07 9.07
C ILE A 2 -13.04 1.82 8.23
N SER A 3 -12.62 0.72 8.84
CA SER A 3 -12.28 -0.54 8.18
C SER A 3 -13.49 -1.31 7.65
N GLU A 4 -14.58 -1.34 8.40
CA GLU A 4 -15.81 -2.05 8.01
C GLU A 4 -16.49 -1.41 6.80
N CYS A 5 -16.39 -0.07 6.68
CA CYS A 5 -17.03 0.67 5.59
C CYS A 5 -16.31 0.58 4.24
N LEU A 6 -15.00 0.30 4.21
CA LEU A 6 -14.21 0.50 3.00
C LEU A 6 -13.61 -0.76 2.40
N VAL A 7 -13.26 -1.77 3.20
CA VAL A 7 -12.43 -2.87 2.67
C VAL A 7 -12.79 -4.24 3.25
N GLY A 8 -13.72 -4.33 4.19
CA GLY A 8 -14.07 -5.62 4.80
C GLY A 8 -12.91 -6.32 5.52
N SER A 9 -11.86 -5.58 5.88
CA SER A 9 -10.72 -6.14 6.62
C SER A 9 -11.07 -6.28 8.08
N GLU A 10 -10.61 -7.38 8.70
CA GLU A 10 -10.91 -7.68 10.10
C GLU A 10 -10.25 -6.71 11.09
N MET A 11 -9.15 -6.05 10.68
CA MET A 11 -8.51 -5.01 11.47
C MET A 11 -7.83 -3.95 10.61
N CYS A 12 -8.18 -2.69 10.88
CA CYS A 12 -7.53 -1.51 10.32
C CYS A 12 -7.11 -0.58 11.45
N ILE A 13 -5.84 -0.23 11.50
CA ILE A 13 -5.28 0.67 12.50
C ILE A 13 -4.90 1.98 11.81
N ARG A 14 -5.51 3.10 12.26
CA ARG A 14 -5.20 4.45 11.78
C ARG A 14 -3.77 4.83 12.14
N ASP A 15 -3.06 5.39 11.17
CA ASP A 15 -1.68 5.85 11.31
C ASP A 15 -1.51 7.29 10.81
N ARG A 16 -0.38 7.92 11.14
CA ARG A 16 -0.05 9.30 10.74
C ARG A 16 0.37 9.42 9.28
N SER A 17 0.82 8.34 8.67
CA SER A 17 1.19 8.28 7.25
C SER A 17 1.26 6.82 6.78
N CYS A 18 1.24 6.59 5.48
CA CYS A 18 1.53 5.26 4.90
C CYS A 18 2.98 4.83 5.21
N THR A 19 3.92 5.76 5.26
CA THR A 19 5.31 5.49 5.67
C THR A 19 5.35 4.84 7.05
N HIS A 20 4.67 5.42 8.03
CA HIS A 20 4.58 4.84 9.38
C HIS A 20 3.83 3.50 9.38
N ALA A 21 2.79 3.34 8.56
CA ALA A 21 2.09 2.07 8.42
C ALA A 21 3.04 0.96 7.92
N THR A 22 3.89 1.27 6.92
CA THR A 22 4.89 0.33 6.40
C THR A 22 6.00 0.06 7.42
N GLU A 23 6.46 1.08 8.16
CA GLU A 23 7.40 0.91 9.28
C GLU A 23 6.81 -0.01 10.37
N MET A 24 5.51 0.17 10.70
CA MET A 24 4.82 -0.70 11.66
C MET A 24 4.71 -2.13 11.14
N ALA A 25 4.43 -2.34 9.85
CA ALA A 25 4.44 -3.67 9.24
C ALA A 25 5.83 -4.32 9.36
N ALA A 26 6.91 -3.57 9.10
CA ALA A 26 8.28 -4.07 9.26
C ALA A 26 8.60 -4.48 10.72
N LEU A 27 8.07 -3.72 11.71
CA LEU A 27 8.20 -4.07 13.14
C LEU A 27 7.41 -5.34 13.48
N LEU A 28 6.16 -5.45 13.02
CA LEU A 28 5.28 -6.61 13.28
C LEU A 28 5.80 -7.90 12.64
N CYS A 29 6.55 -7.78 11.55
CA CYS A 29 7.22 -8.87 10.85
C CYS A 29 8.58 -9.25 11.45
N ASP A 30 9.03 -8.56 12.51
CA ASP A 30 10.36 -8.74 13.10
C ASP A 30 11.50 -8.62 12.06
N ILE A 31 11.36 -7.66 11.14
CA ILE A 31 12.42 -7.34 10.18
C ILE A 31 13.63 -6.76 10.93
N LYS A 32 14.83 -7.25 10.60
CA LYS A 32 16.08 -6.88 11.27
C LYS A 32 17.28 -6.93 10.34
N GLU A 33 18.43 -6.52 10.87
CA GLU A 33 19.71 -6.58 10.16
C GLU A 33 20.00 -8.00 9.64
N GLY A 34 20.35 -8.08 8.35
CA GLY A 34 20.62 -9.31 7.64
C GLY A 34 19.44 -9.93 6.90
N ASP A 35 18.21 -9.49 7.18
CA ASP A 35 17.04 -9.89 6.40
C ASP A 35 17.05 -9.21 5.02
N GLU A 36 16.45 -9.85 4.03
CA GLU A 36 16.23 -9.32 2.70
C GLU A 36 14.74 -9.13 2.43
N VAL A 37 14.41 -8.01 1.77
CA VAL A 37 13.03 -7.65 1.42
C VAL A 37 12.95 -7.34 -0.07
N ILE A 38 12.14 -8.11 -0.80
CA ILE A 38 11.94 -7.98 -2.25
C ILE A 38 10.86 -6.93 -2.51
N MET A 39 11.14 -6.00 -3.43
CA MET A 39 10.17 -4.98 -3.86
C MET A 39 10.46 -4.51 -5.29
N PRO A 40 9.51 -3.80 -5.97
CA PRO A 40 9.77 -3.26 -7.29
C PRO A 40 10.84 -2.17 -7.25
N SER A 41 11.63 -2.07 -8.32
CA SER A 41 12.59 -0.99 -8.52
C SER A 41 11.91 0.37 -8.77
N TYR A 42 10.64 0.37 -9.17
CA TYR A 42 9.83 1.54 -9.45
C TYR A 42 8.79 1.75 -8.35
N THR A 43 9.17 2.53 -7.34
CA THR A 43 8.31 2.84 -6.19
C THR A 43 8.71 4.17 -5.55
N PHE A 44 7.90 4.62 -4.59
CA PHE A 44 8.26 5.75 -3.74
C PHE A 44 9.28 5.31 -2.67
N VAL A 45 10.18 6.19 -2.29
CA VAL A 45 11.28 5.88 -1.36
C VAL A 45 10.84 5.29 -0.03
N SER A 46 9.70 5.70 0.50
CA SER A 46 9.18 5.19 1.78
C SER A 46 8.92 3.70 1.79
N THR A 47 8.62 3.09 0.63
CA THR A 47 8.47 1.63 0.52
C THR A 47 9.74 0.91 0.93
N ALA A 48 10.91 1.46 0.55
CA ALA A 48 12.22 0.89 0.90
C ALA A 48 12.68 1.32 2.30
N ASP A 49 12.51 2.60 2.63
CA ASP A 49 13.01 3.20 3.88
C ASP A 49 12.51 2.48 5.12
N ALA A 50 11.27 2.03 5.14
CA ALA A 50 10.67 1.31 6.26
C ALA A 50 11.48 0.07 6.67
N PHE A 51 12.07 -0.63 5.72
CA PHE A 51 12.87 -1.84 5.93
C PHE A 51 14.34 -1.52 6.15
N VAL A 52 14.87 -0.53 5.43
CA VAL A 52 16.26 -0.05 5.62
C VAL A 52 16.46 0.50 7.03
N LEU A 53 15.49 1.19 7.60
CA LEU A 53 15.50 1.66 9.00
C LEU A 53 15.61 0.50 10.01
N ARG A 54 15.23 -0.72 9.62
CA ARG A 54 15.38 -1.93 10.41
C ARG A 54 16.69 -2.69 10.16
N GLY A 55 17.53 -2.18 9.25
CA GLY A 55 18.80 -2.79 8.86
C GLY A 55 18.67 -3.90 7.80
N ALA A 56 17.48 -4.06 7.20
CA ALA A 56 17.30 -5.02 6.12
C ALA A 56 17.94 -4.54 4.81
N THR A 57 18.29 -5.50 3.97
CA THR A 57 18.73 -5.26 2.59
C THR A 57 17.52 -5.29 1.67
N VAL A 58 17.34 -4.22 0.89
CA VAL A 58 16.31 -4.20 -0.15
C VAL A 58 16.82 -4.88 -1.41
N VAL A 59 16.03 -5.83 -1.92
CA VAL A 59 16.30 -6.55 -3.17
C VAL A 59 15.30 -6.05 -4.21
N PHE A 60 15.78 -5.24 -5.16
CA PHE A 60 14.94 -4.70 -6.20
C PHE A 60 14.71 -5.72 -7.32
N VAL A 61 13.45 -5.84 -7.72
CA VAL A 61 13.02 -6.61 -8.89
C VAL A 61 12.43 -5.63 -9.90
N ASP A 62 12.62 -5.91 -11.18
CA ASP A 62 12.11 -5.05 -12.24
C ASP A 62 10.59 -5.12 -12.35
N ILE A 63 10.02 -4.18 -13.08
CA ILE A 63 8.58 -4.03 -13.28
C ILE A 63 8.14 -4.60 -14.63
N ASP A 64 6.90 -5.03 -14.72
CA ASP A 64 6.20 -5.22 -15.97
C ASP A 64 5.94 -3.83 -16.61
N PRO A 65 6.48 -3.54 -17.80
CA PRO A 65 6.35 -2.22 -18.43
C PRO A 65 4.91 -1.85 -18.77
N LYS A 66 3.99 -2.79 -18.84
CA LYS A 66 2.57 -2.51 -19.13
C LYS A 66 1.80 -2.03 -17.91
N THR A 67 2.06 -2.65 -16.77
CA THR A 67 1.34 -2.35 -15.53
C THR A 67 2.12 -1.41 -14.61
N MET A 68 3.43 -1.25 -14.81
CA MET A 68 4.38 -0.58 -13.91
C MET A 68 4.47 -1.23 -12.51
N ASN A 69 3.85 -2.36 -12.32
CA ASN A 69 3.93 -3.16 -11.10
C ASN A 69 5.10 -4.13 -11.16
N ILE A 70 5.53 -4.64 -9.99
CA ILE A 70 6.57 -5.67 -9.93
C ILE A 70 6.28 -6.83 -10.88
N ASP A 71 7.26 -7.24 -11.69
CA ASP A 71 7.11 -8.44 -12.52
C ASP A 71 7.20 -9.68 -11.62
N ALA A 72 6.05 -10.28 -11.35
CA ALA A 72 5.95 -11.47 -10.51
C ALA A 72 6.73 -12.69 -11.06
N ASN A 73 7.11 -12.69 -12.36
CA ASN A 73 7.92 -13.75 -12.93
C ASN A 73 9.38 -13.70 -12.47
N LEU A 74 9.85 -12.53 -12.04
CA LEU A 74 11.24 -12.31 -11.64
C LEU A 74 11.45 -12.44 -10.12
N ILE A 75 10.37 -12.54 -9.34
CA ILE A 75 10.45 -12.57 -7.86
C ILE A 75 11.21 -13.82 -7.40
N GLU A 76 10.92 -14.99 -7.98
CA GLU A 76 11.47 -16.26 -7.51
C GLU A 76 12.99 -16.33 -7.65
N ASP A 77 13.54 -15.76 -8.71
CA ASP A 77 14.99 -15.71 -8.96
C ASP A 77 15.73 -14.77 -7.97
N ALA A 78 14.99 -13.86 -7.34
CA ALA A 78 15.51 -12.92 -6.35
C ALA A 78 15.49 -13.48 -4.91
N ILE A 79 14.86 -14.64 -4.67
CA ILE A 79 14.72 -15.23 -3.33
C ILE A 79 16.02 -15.88 -2.90
N THR A 80 16.44 -15.58 -1.68
CA THR A 80 17.58 -16.23 -1.00
C THR A 80 17.13 -16.79 0.37
N GLU A 81 18.03 -17.45 1.09
CA GLU A 81 17.79 -17.91 2.47
C GLU A 81 17.54 -16.77 3.45
N LYS A 82 17.91 -15.52 3.09
CA LYS A 82 17.73 -14.32 3.90
C LYS A 82 16.42 -13.60 3.61
N THR A 83 15.74 -13.96 2.51
CA THR A 83 14.51 -13.29 2.11
C THR A 83 13.42 -13.52 3.16
N LYS A 84 12.86 -12.44 3.67
CA LYS A 84 11.84 -12.44 4.72
C LYS A 84 10.46 -12.03 4.22
N ALA A 85 10.41 -11.06 3.31
CA ALA A 85 9.16 -10.49 2.83
C ALA A 85 9.22 -10.08 1.35
N ILE A 86 8.03 -10.02 0.75
CA ILE A 86 7.78 -9.41 -0.57
C ILE A 86 6.85 -8.21 -0.35
N VAL A 87 7.20 -7.07 -0.95
CA VAL A 87 6.43 -5.83 -0.85
C VAL A 87 5.96 -5.40 -2.24
N PRO A 88 4.83 -5.94 -2.74
CA PRO A 88 4.22 -5.45 -3.97
C PRO A 88 3.68 -4.04 -3.78
N VAL A 89 3.82 -3.20 -4.81
CA VAL A 89 3.29 -1.82 -4.85
C VAL A 89 2.21 -1.75 -5.92
N HIS A 90 0.99 -1.40 -5.53
CA HIS A 90 -0.14 -1.29 -6.46
C HIS A 90 -0.13 0.07 -7.16
N TYR A 91 0.73 0.19 -8.18
CA TYR A 91 0.95 1.44 -8.89
C TYR A 91 -0.32 1.95 -9.58
N ALA A 92 -0.56 3.26 -9.49
CA ALA A 92 -1.73 3.94 -10.05
C ALA A 92 -3.10 3.38 -9.57
N GLY A 93 -3.11 2.58 -8.49
CA GLY A 93 -4.31 1.90 -8.02
C GLY A 93 -4.65 0.63 -8.82
N VAL A 94 -3.72 0.13 -9.62
CA VAL A 94 -3.85 -1.14 -10.36
C VAL A 94 -3.13 -2.26 -9.61
N SER A 95 -3.78 -3.42 -9.47
CA SER A 95 -3.20 -4.54 -8.72
C SER A 95 -1.97 -5.13 -9.39
N CYS A 96 -0.99 -5.51 -8.57
CA CYS A 96 0.00 -6.53 -8.95
C CYS A 96 -0.69 -7.87 -9.21
N ASP A 97 0.01 -8.83 -9.85
CA ASP A 97 -0.43 -10.22 -9.96
C ASP A 97 -0.34 -10.90 -8.58
N MET A 98 -1.38 -10.65 -7.76
CA MET A 98 -1.40 -11.12 -6.38
C MET A 98 -1.54 -12.62 -6.26
N ASP A 99 -2.19 -13.30 -7.21
CA ASP A 99 -2.30 -14.76 -7.18
C ASP A 99 -0.92 -15.40 -7.28
N LYS A 100 -0.09 -14.94 -8.19
CA LYS A 100 1.28 -15.43 -8.37
C LYS A 100 2.19 -15.05 -7.21
N ILE A 101 2.11 -13.81 -6.73
CA ILE A 101 2.90 -13.34 -5.58
C ILE A 101 2.57 -14.16 -4.33
N MET A 102 1.29 -14.39 -4.04
CA MET A 102 0.86 -15.18 -2.89
C MET A 102 1.25 -16.67 -3.02
N GLU A 103 1.23 -17.22 -4.23
CA GLU A 103 1.71 -18.58 -4.49
C GLU A 103 3.21 -18.71 -4.18
N ILE A 104 4.04 -17.77 -4.68
CA ILE A 104 5.48 -17.73 -4.42
C ILE A 104 5.74 -17.57 -2.92
N ALA A 105 5.09 -16.59 -2.28
CA ALA A 105 5.23 -16.34 -0.85
C ALA A 105 4.91 -17.57 0.00
N LYS A 106 3.83 -18.29 -0.34
CA LYS A 106 3.45 -19.51 0.34
C LYS A 106 4.49 -20.63 0.16
N ARG A 107 5.05 -20.82 -1.04
CA ARG A 107 6.07 -21.87 -1.29
C ARG A 107 7.35 -21.62 -0.49
N HIS A 108 7.73 -20.37 -0.31
CA HIS A 108 8.97 -19.96 0.35
C HIS A 108 8.76 -19.49 1.81
N ASN A 109 7.51 -19.58 2.33
CA ASN A 109 7.16 -19.10 3.67
C ASN A 109 7.55 -17.64 3.91
N LEU A 110 7.26 -16.76 2.93
CA LEU A 110 7.54 -15.33 2.97
C LEU A 110 6.29 -14.55 3.36
N ILE A 111 6.49 -13.40 3.98
CA ILE A 111 5.44 -12.46 4.36
C ILE A 111 5.15 -11.53 3.16
N VAL A 112 3.88 -11.22 2.93
CA VAL A 112 3.48 -10.26 1.89
C VAL A 112 2.92 -9.01 2.53
N ILE A 113 3.55 -7.85 2.24
CA ILE A 113 3.15 -6.53 2.73
C ILE A 113 2.77 -5.69 1.51
N GLU A 114 1.46 -5.46 1.31
CA GLU A 114 0.99 -4.66 0.19
C GLU A 114 1.20 -3.16 0.45
N ASP A 115 2.04 -2.52 -0.35
CA ASP A 115 2.01 -1.06 -0.46
C ASP A 115 0.83 -0.66 -1.34
N ALA A 116 -0.29 -0.43 -0.69
CA ALA A 116 -1.55 -0.01 -1.30
C ALA A 116 -1.79 1.51 -1.12
N ALA A 117 -0.70 2.30 -1.04
CA ALA A 117 -0.76 3.76 -0.88
C ALA A 117 -1.62 4.45 -1.95
N GLN A 118 -1.83 3.80 -3.10
CA GLN A 118 -2.65 4.27 -4.20
C GLN A 118 -3.88 3.37 -4.43
N GLY A 119 -4.08 2.33 -3.62
CA GLY A 119 -4.98 1.21 -3.89
C GLY A 119 -6.39 1.29 -3.29
N ILE A 120 -6.69 2.31 -2.47
CA ILE A 120 -8.00 2.42 -1.82
C ILE A 120 -9.14 2.46 -2.85
N MET A 121 -10.22 1.71 -2.65
CA MET A 121 -11.36 1.50 -3.58
C MET A 121 -10.99 0.73 -4.87
N SER A 122 -9.78 0.21 -4.98
CA SER A 122 -9.38 -0.70 -6.06
C SER A 122 -9.50 -2.15 -5.60
N THR A 123 -9.72 -3.07 -6.54
CA THR A 123 -9.87 -4.49 -6.24
C THR A 123 -9.09 -5.39 -7.20
N TYR A 124 -8.75 -6.58 -6.71
CA TYR A 124 -8.23 -7.71 -7.47
C TYR A 124 -9.15 -8.92 -7.26
N HIS A 125 -9.79 -9.42 -8.33
CA HIS A 125 -10.80 -10.48 -8.26
C HIS A 125 -11.86 -10.22 -7.17
N GLY A 126 -12.30 -8.96 -7.05
CA GLY A 126 -13.30 -8.52 -6.07
C GLY A 126 -12.79 -8.35 -4.63
N LYS A 127 -11.51 -8.63 -4.36
CA LYS A 127 -10.89 -8.35 -3.06
C LYS A 127 -10.24 -6.97 -3.07
N ALA A 128 -10.46 -6.18 -2.02
CA ALA A 128 -9.84 -4.87 -1.89
C ALA A 128 -8.31 -4.97 -1.82
N LEU A 129 -7.60 -4.09 -2.54
CA LEU A 129 -6.14 -4.02 -2.45
C LEU A 129 -5.72 -3.62 -1.03
N GLY A 130 -4.65 -4.23 -0.54
CA GLY A 130 -4.21 -4.10 0.85
C GLY A 130 -4.80 -5.13 1.80
N THR A 131 -5.72 -6.02 1.32
CA THR A 131 -6.35 -7.07 2.15
C THR A 131 -5.99 -8.50 1.73
N ILE A 132 -5.14 -8.65 0.72
CA ILE A 132 -4.81 -9.94 0.10
C ILE A 132 -3.60 -10.57 0.79
N GLY A 133 -2.55 -9.77 1.02
CA GLY A 133 -1.34 -10.16 1.74
C GLY A 133 -1.55 -10.35 3.25
N ASP A 134 -0.47 -10.38 3.99
CA ASP A 134 -0.49 -10.48 5.46
C ASP A 134 -0.71 -9.11 6.10
N TYR A 135 -0.17 -8.06 5.47
CA TYR A 135 -0.34 -6.66 5.82
C TYR A 135 -0.63 -5.82 4.58
N GLY A 136 -1.35 -4.72 4.76
CA GLY A 136 -1.55 -3.71 3.73
C GLY A 136 -1.43 -2.30 4.29
N CYS A 137 -0.91 -1.37 3.50
CA CYS A 137 -0.64 -0.01 3.92
C CYS A 137 -1.36 0.97 2.99
N TYR A 138 -2.27 1.78 3.55
CA TYR A 138 -2.96 2.85 2.84
C TYR A 138 -2.36 4.20 3.15
N SER A 139 -2.44 5.10 2.16
CA SER A 139 -2.07 6.51 2.31
C SER A 139 -3.29 7.41 2.21
N PHE A 140 -3.36 8.36 3.14
CA PHE A 140 -4.29 9.48 3.12
C PHE A 140 -3.55 10.81 3.09
N HIS A 141 -2.37 10.80 2.45
CA HIS A 141 -1.61 12.03 2.14
C HIS A 141 -2.43 12.95 1.23
N GLU A 142 -2.13 14.24 1.22
CA GLU A 142 -2.86 15.25 0.44
C GLU A 142 -2.95 14.95 -1.06
N THR A 143 -1.99 14.20 -1.61
CA THR A 143 -1.94 13.82 -3.04
C THR A 143 -2.83 12.63 -3.39
N LYS A 144 -3.44 11.95 -2.40
CA LYS A 144 -4.22 10.73 -2.61
C LYS A 144 -5.69 11.02 -2.91
N ASN A 145 -6.42 9.98 -3.33
CA ASN A 145 -7.84 10.11 -3.69
C ASN A 145 -8.71 10.57 -2.52
N TYR A 146 -8.33 10.17 -1.31
CA TYR A 146 -8.93 10.59 -0.03
C TYR A 146 -7.81 11.06 0.87
N SER A 147 -7.97 12.22 1.48
CA SER A 147 -6.89 12.88 2.20
C SER A 147 -7.30 13.29 3.61
N MET A 148 -6.33 13.25 4.51
CA MET A 148 -6.43 13.91 5.81
C MET A 148 -5.23 14.83 6.07
N GLY A 149 -4.64 15.35 4.97
CA GLY A 149 -3.38 16.09 4.98
C GLY A 149 -2.21 15.12 5.02
N GLU A 150 -1.86 14.68 6.22
CA GLU A 150 -0.96 13.56 6.46
C GLU A 150 -1.73 12.46 7.16
N GLY A 151 -1.67 11.25 6.62
CA GLY A 151 -2.34 10.10 7.20
C GLY A 151 -2.11 8.80 6.48
N GLY A 152 -2.39 7.71 7.19
CA GLY A 152 -2.30 6.36 6.69
C GLY A 152 -3.14 5.39 7.50
N ALA A 153 -3.12 4.15 7.07
CA ALA A 153 -3.66 3.03 7.84
C ALA A 153 -2.89 1.75 7.50
N ILE A 154 -2.68 0.92 8.53
CA ILE A 154 -2.23 -0.44 8.35
C ILE A 154 -3.42 -1.40 8.48
N LEU A 155 -3.52 -2.31 7.55
CA LEU A 155 -4.45 -3.43 7.54
C LEU A 155 -3.69 -4.68 7.98
N ILE A 156 -4.26 -5.45 8.90
CA ILE A 156 -3.62 -6.62 9.50
C ILE A 156 -4.56 -7.80 9.36
N LYS A 157 -4.08 -8.85 8.73
CA LYS A 157 -4.86 -10.07 8.52
C LYS A 157 -4.89 -10.97 9.74
N ASP A 158 -3.77 -11.05 10.46
CA ASP A 158 -3.66 -11.86 11.68
C ASP A 158 -4.17 -11.08 12.90
N LYS A 159 -5.31 -11.51 13.46
CA LYS A 159 -5.92 -10.91 14.65
C LYS A 159 -5.03 -10.96 15.88
N ASP A 160 -4.17 -11.96 15.99
CA ASP A 160 -3.27 -12.11 17.14
C ASP A 160 -2.19 -11.01 17.16
N LYS A 161 -1.92 -10.39 16.01
CA LYS A 161 -1.01 -9.23 15.87
C LYS A 161 -1.66 -7.89 16.23
N ALA A 162 -2.97 -7.85 16.39
CA ALA A 162 -3.73 -6.63 16.64
C ALA A 162 -3.29 -5.90 17.93
N GLU A 163 -3.15 -6.64 19.01
CA GLU A 163 -2.73 -6.08 20.31
C GLU A 163 -1.30 -5.51 20.23
N GLU A 164 -0.38 -6.23 19.58
CA GLU A 164 0.99 -5.77 19.38
C GLU A 164 1.01 -4.46 18.56
N ALA A 165 0.21 -4.39 17.50
CA ALA A 165 0.10 -3.19 16.68
C ALA A 165 -0.48 -1.98 17.45
N GLU A 166 -1.48 -2.21 18.31
CA GLU A 166 -2.00 -1.15 19.19
C GLU A 166 -0.93 -0.63 20.16
N ILE A 167 -0.13 -1.53 20.72
CA ILE A 167 0.98 -1.17 21.62
C ILE A 167 2.03 -0.36 20.86
N LEU A 168 2.47 -0.82 19.70
CA LEU A 168 3.42 -0.12 18.84
C LEU A 168 2.93 1.29 18.49
N ARG A 169 1.65 1.42 18.10
CA ARG A 169 1.02 2.68 17.75
C ARG A 169 1.00 3.67 18.89
N GLU A 170 0.85 3.21 20.13
CA GLU A 170 0.70 4.04 21.32
C GLU A 170 1.96 4.05 22.21
N LYS A 171 3.12 4.26 21.60
CA LYS A 171 4.40 4.49 22.30
C LYS A 171 4.87 3.30 23.14
N GLY A 172 4.50 2.08 22.74
CA GLY A 172 4.85 0.88 23.47
C GLY A 172 4.07 0.68 24.76
N THR A 173 2.91 1.33 24.92
CA THR A 173 2.06 1.22 26.11
C THR A 173 0.84 0.36 25.84
N ASN A 174 0.31 -0.28 26.89
CA ASN A 174 -0.95 -1.02 26.84
C ASN A 174 -2.17 -0.12 27.10
N ARG A 175 -2.11 1.15 26.67
CA ARG A 175 -3.14 2.17 26.90
C ARG A 175 -4.51 1.79 26.33
N SER A 176 -4.57 1.12 25.18
CA SER A 176 -5.83 0.65 24.59
C SER A 176 -6.59 -0.30 25.52
N LYS A 177 -5.88 -1.17 26.26
CA LYS A 177 -6.48 -2.05 27.28
C LYS A 177 -7.06 -1.26 28.45
N PHE A 178 -6.40 -0.17 28.86
CA PHE A 178 -6.90 0.71 29.91
C PHE A 178 -8.23 1.36 29.50
N PHE A 179 -8.30 1.92 28.29
CA PHE A 179 -9.56 2.53 27.81
C PHE A 179 -10.71 1.52 27.62
N ARG A 180 -10.38 0.25 27.38
CA ARG A 180 -11.38 -0.84 27.34
C ARG A 180 -11.75 -1.38 28.72
N GLY A 181 -11.18 -0.83 29.81
CA GLY A 181 -11.43 -1.27 31.18
C GLY A 181 -10.86 -2.66 31.50
N GLN A 182 -9.90 -3.13 30.75
CA GLN A 182 -9.25 -4.46 30.92
C GLN A 182 -8.12 -4.44 31.94
N ILE A 183 -7.60 -3.27 32.25
CA ILE A 183 -6.54 -3.04 33.24
C ILE A 183 -6.79 -1.73 34.00
N ASP A 184 -6.37 -1.66 35.24
CA ASP A 184 -6.59 -0.49 36.11
C ASP A 184 -5.63 0.68 35.81
N LYS A 185 -4.45 0.38 35.23
CA LYS A 185 -3.43 1.37 34.90
C LYS A 185 -2.63 0.90 33.71
N TYR A 186 -2.42 1.79 32.73
CA TYR A 186 -1.52 1.47 31.61
C TYR A 186 -0.07 1.76 31.97
N THR A 187 0.84 0.99 31.37
CA THR A 187 2.29 1.05 31.57
C THR A 187 3.00 0.87 30.24
N TRP A 188 4.29 1.19 30.24
CA TRP A 188 5.18 0.86 29.13
C TRP A 188 5.47 -0.64 29.15
N VAL A 189 5.20 -1.35 28.05
CA VAL A 189 5.30 -2.82 27.97
C VAL A 189 6.17 -3.30 26.81
N ASN A 190 6.38 -2.45 25.79
CA ASN A 190 7.19 -2.77 24.63
C ASN A 190 7.75 -1.49 23.99
N TYR A 191 8.59 -1.61 22.97
CA TYR A 191 8.93 -0.45 22.13
C TYR A 191 7.70 0.01 21.34
N GLY A 192 7.75 1.23 20.84
CA GLY A 192 6.70 1.83 20.03
C GLY A 192 6.94 3.29 19.76
N SER A 193 6.07 3.91 18.99
CA SER A 193 6.16 5.33 18.68
C SER A 193 4.78 6.00 18.68
N SER A 194 4.76 7.29 18.45
CA SER A 194 3.51 8.08 18.37
C SER A 194 2.96 8.04 16.95
N TYR A 195 2.32 6.93 16.57
CA TYR A 195 1.75 6.74 15.24
C TYR A 195 0.31 7.26 15.09
N LEU A 196 -0.36 7.61 16.17
CA LEU A 196 -1.74 8.11 16.15
C LEU A 196 -1.88 9.44 15.40
N PRO A 197 -2.79 9.55 14.41
CA PRO A 197 -3.17 10.82 13.84
C PRO A 197 -4.01 11.65 14.82
N SER A 198 -4.18 12.95 14.55
CA SER A 198 -5.10 13.77 15.31
C SER A 198 -6.57 13.43 14.98
N ASP A 199 -7.48 13.68 15.92
CA ASP A 199 -8.91 13.49 15.68
C ASP A 199 -9.46 14.47 14.63
N MET A 200 -8.86 15.64 14.48
CA MET A 200 -9.21 16.61 13.43
C MET A 200 -8.92 16.02 12.03
N ASN A 201 -7.74 15.45 11.83
CA ASN A 201 -7.39 14.80 10.58
C ASN A 201 -8.31 13.61 10.30
N ALA A 202 -8.58 12.79 11.32
CA ALA A 202 -9.48 11.65 11.19
C ALA A 202 -10.93 12.08 10.84
N ALA A 203 -11.44 13.15 11.42
CA ALA A 203 -12.77 13.69 11.11
C ALA A 203 -12.84 14.23 9.67
N TYR A 204 -11.78 14.91 9.21
CA TYR A 204 -11.68 15.39 7.84
C TYR A 204 -11.71 14.24 6.82
N LEU A 205 -10.96 13.17 7.07
CA LEU A 205 -10.99 11.96 6.24
C LEU A 205 -12.37 11.30 6.28
N TYR A 206 -12.97 11.16 7.47
CA TYR A 206 -14.27 10.50 7.65
C TYR A 206 -15.35 11.13 6.78
N ALA A 207 -15.39 12.46 6.71
CA ALA A 207 -16.36 13.18 5.86
C ALA A 207 -16.22 12.83 4.37
N GLN A 208 -14.99 12.59 3.87
CA GLN A 208 -14.75 12.17 2.49
C GLN A 208 -15.14 10.70 2.29
N LEU A 209 -14.83 9.83 3.26
CA LEU A 209 -15.16 8.40 3.18
C LEU A 209 -16.65 8.13 3.13
N LEU A 210 -17.48 8.97 3.77
CA LEU A 210 -18.94 8.93 3.64
C LEU A 210 -19.42 9.20 2.19
N GLN A 211 -18.57 9.78 1.35
CA GLN A 211 -18.85 10.09 -0.05
C GLN A 211 -17.92 9.31 -1.00
N ALA A 212 -17.31 8.21 -0.51
CA ALA A 212 -16.25 7.52 -1.24
C ALA A 212 -16.69 7.07 -2.65
N ASP A 213 -17.86 6.46 -2.78
CA ASP A 213 -18.39 5.99 -4.07
C ASP A 213 -18.61 7.16 -5.03
N MET A 214 -19.16 8.27 -4.55
CA MET A 214 -19.40 9.46 -5.38
C MET A 214 -18.06 10.02 -5.89
N ILE A 215 -17.08 10.17 -5.01
CA ILE A 215 -15.75 10.68 -5.36
C ILE A 215 -15.06 9.74 -6.35
N ASN A 216 -15.09 8.43 -6.10
CA ASN A 216 -14.44 7.44 -6.96
C ASN A 216 -15.09 7.41 -8.36
N ASN A 217 -16.42 7.39 -8.44
CA ASN A 217 -17.13 7.41 -9.70
C ASN A 217 -16.86 8.69 -10.52
N TYR A 218 -16.79 9.84 -9.86
CA TYR A 218 -16.44 11.09 -10.52
C TYR A 218 -15.02 11.06 -11.10
N ARG A 219 -14.05 10.52 -10.35
CA ARG A 219 -12.67 10.34 -10.83
C ARG A 219 -12.58 9.37 -12.00
N LEU A 220 -13.29 8.25 -11.93
CA LEU A 220 -13.36 7.26 -13.02
C LEU A 220 -13.95 7.86 -14.30
N ASN A 221 -14.97 8.70 -14.19
CA ASN A 221 -15.54 9.38 -15.36
C ASN A 221 -14.54 10.34 -16.01
N ILE A 222 -13.76 11.09 -15.21
CA ILE A 222 -12.70 11.95 -15.73
C ILE A 222 -11.61 11.10 -16.41
N TRP A 223 -11.16 10.04 -15.74
CA TRP A 223 -10.14 9.14 -16.24
C TRP A 223 -10.55 8.51 -17.59
N ASN A 224 -11.76 7.99 -17.69
CA ASN A 224 -12.31 7.42 -18.92
C ASN A 224 -12.38 8.46 -20.04
N THR A 225 -12.78 9.69 -19.73
CA THR A 225 -12.83 10.78 -20.73
C THR A 225 -11.47 11.05 -21.34
N TYR A 226 -10.41 11.08 -20.53
CA TYR A 226 -9.04 11.23 -21.04
C TYR A 226 -8.56 9.98 -21.77
N TYR A 227 -8.83 8.80 -21.24
CA TYR A 227 -8.43 7.52 -21.81
C TYR A 227 -8.98 7.39 -23.24
N ASP A 228 -10.28 7.62 -23.41
CA ASP A 228 -10.95 7.59 -24.71
C ASP A 228 -10.43 8.69 -25.64
N GLY A 229 -10.20 9.89 -25.11
CA GLY A 229 -9.70 11.04 -25.87
C GLY A 229 -8.28 10.85 -26.41
N PHE A 230 -7.46 10.04 -25.77
CA PHE A 230 -6.09 9.73 -26.22
C PHE A 230 -6.00 8.53 -27.17
N GLY A 231 -7.08 7.81 -27.41
CA GLY A 231 -7.08 6.58 -28.23
C GLY A 231 -6.51 6.76 -29.65
N GLU A 232 -6.69 7.92 -30.30
CA GLU A 232 -6.10 8.18 -31.62
C GLU A 232 -4.56 8.37 -31.55
N LEU A 233 -4.05 8.91 -30.45
CA LEU A 233 -2.60 9.04 -30.24
C LEU A 233 -1.96 7.67 -30.01
N GLU A 234 -2.63 6.79 -29.27
CA GLU A 234 -2.19 5.42 -29.07
C GLU A 234 -2.17 4.64 -30.38
N LYS A 235 -3.26 4.67 -31.16
CA LYS A 235 -3.35 4.04 -32.49
C LYS A 235 -2.26 4.53 -33.44
N SER A 236 -1.85 5.79 -33.32
CA SER A 236 -0.76 6.36 -34.13
C SER A 236 0.64 5.98 -33.63
N GLY A 237 0.75 5.21 -32.54
CA GLY A 237 2.01 4.79 -31.95
C GLY A 237 2.82 5.90 -31.29
N LYS A 238 2.18 7.00 -30.86
CA LYS A 238 2.85 8.13 -30.22
C LYS A 238 2.92 8.00 -28.69
N ILE A 239 1.96 7.29 -28.11
CA ILE A 239 1.86 7.04 -26.67
C ILE A 239 1.39 5.61 -26.43
N GLU A 240 1.65 5.12 -25.23
CA GLU A 240 0.99 3.94 -24.66
C GLU A 240 0.06 4.40 -23.53
N LEU A 241 -1.19 3.91 -23.56
CA LEU A 241 -2.17 4.13 -22.51
C LEU A 241 -1.99 3.12 -21.37
N PRO A 242 -2.48 3.44 -20.14
CA PRO A 242 -2.41 2.52 -19.03
C PRO A 242 -3.14 1.21 -19.32
N TYR A 243 -2.52 0.11 -18.96
CA TYR A 243 -3.13 -1.23 -19.07
C TYR A 243 -3.75 -1.64 -17.73
N ILE A 244 -5.00 -2.02 -17.75
CA ILE A 244 -5.72 -2.57 -16.59
C ILE A 244 -5.91 -4.07 -16.82
N PRO A 245 -5.24 -4.94 -16.04
CA PRO A 245 -5.37 -6.39 -16.15
C PRO A 245 -6.80 -6.88 -15.91
N GLU A 246 -7.15 -8.02 -16.51
CA GLU A 246 -8.44 -8.67 -16.27
C GLU A 246 -8.60 -9.03 -14.77
N GLY A 247 -9.81 -8.87 -14.25
CA GLY A 247 -10.09 -9.09 -12.82
C GLY A 247 -9.68 -7.94 -11.89
N CYS A 248 -9.03 -6.89 -12.43
CA CYS A 248 -8.71 -5.68 -11.67
C CYS A 248 -9.76 -4.59 -11.87
N THR A 249 -10.09 -3.89 -10.78
CA THR A 249 -10.71 -2.57 -10.85
C THR A 249 -9.73 -1.54 -10.31
N HIS A 250 -9.73 -0.34 -10.88
CA HIS A 250 -8.87 0.74 -10.41
C HIS A 250 -9.70 1.95 -9.93
N ASN A 251 -9.07 2.82 -9.19
CA ASN A 251 -9.71 3.97 -8.53
C ASN A 251 -9.41 5.31 -9.22
N ALA A 252 -8.92 5.29 -10.46
CA ALA A 252 -8.49 6.48 -11.18
C ALA A 252 -7.53 7.37 -10.37
N HIS A 253 -6.56 6.75 -9.68
CA HIS A 253 -5.57 7.52 -8.90
C HIS A 253 -4.77 8.45 -9.81
N MET A 254 -4.29 7.94 -10.94
CA MET A 254 -3.63 8.71 -11.99
C MET A 254 -3.87 8.06 -13.35
N LEU A 255 -3.64 8.81 -14.42
CA LEU A 255 -3.57 8.33 -15.78
C LEU A 255 -2.15 8.55 -16.28
N SER A 256 -1.37 7.48 -16.35
CA SER A 256 0.02 7.51 -16.82
C SER A 256 0.06 7.39 -18.33
N LEU A 257 0.92 8.17 -18.96
CA LEU A 257 1.18 8.11 -20.40
C LEU A 257 2.66 7.84 -20.64
N ILE A 258 2.96 6.83 -21.45
CA ILE A 258 4.33 6.57 -21.90
C ILE A 258 4.48 7.13 -23.32
N HIS A 259 5.46 8.01 -23.53
CA HIS A 259 5.81 8.51 -24.84
C HIS A 259 6.73 7.50 -25.53
N ILE A 260 6.36 7.08 -26.73
CA ILE A 260 7.17 6.15 -27.55
C ILE A 260 8.29 6.90 -28.29
N SER A 261 8.12 8.21 -28.52
CA SER A 261 9.20 9.07 -29.06
C SER A 261 9.86 9.85 -27.93
N GLU A 262 11.18 9.74 -27.78
CA GLU A 262 11.94 10.61 -26.89
C GLU A 262 11.64 12.07 -27.21
N PRO A 263 11.20 12.89 -26.22
CA PRO A 263 11.18 14.33 -26.42
C PRO A 263 12.63 14.77 -26.64
N THR A 264 12.91 15.43 -27.76
CA THR A 264 14.21 16.06 -27.99
C THR A 264 14.49 16.97 -26.79
N ARG A 265 15.37 16.55 -25.89
CA ARG A 265 15.91 17.44 -24.86
C ARG A 265 16.68 18.51 -25.61
N HIS A 266 16.09 19.68 -25.75
CA HIS A 266 16.86 20.85 -26.02
C HIS A 266 17.82 21.04 -24.83
N SER A 267 19.10 20.70 -25.04
CA SER A 267 20.16 21.07 -24.12
C SER A 267 20.16 22.61 -24.05
N LEU A 268 19.76 23.14 -22.92
CA LEU A 268 20.01 24.52 -22.55
C LEU A 268 21.46 24.67 -22.13
#